data_175963579366a5bb34b3b5f8d4538a35
#
_entry.id   175963579366a5bb34b3b5f8d4538a35
#
_cell.length_a   1.000
_cell.length_b   1.000
_cell.length_c   1.000
_cell.angle_alpha   90.00
_cell.angle_beta   90.00
_cell.angle_gamma   90.00
#
_symmetry.space_group_name_H-M   'P 1'
#
loop_
_entity.id
_entity.type
_entity.pdbx_description
1 polymer ?
#
loop_
_entity_poly.entity_id
_entity_poly.type
_entity_poly.pdbx_seq_one_letter_code
_entity_poly.pdbx_strand_id
1 'polypeptide(L)'
;MKRVLLMALSAIPTLLFAQGGITPAMLRQFKADNAPTANTKVLRNALAQNNINDLALVADNPDANDTYFSHEVKSKGITNQRSSGRCWLFTGLNVMRADAINRFQMGSFQFSQAYNFFFDQLEKSNLFLQAVIDNAKQPIDNQLNTWLFEHPLSDGGTFSGVQDVVTKYGV
;
A
#
# COMPACT_ATOMS: atom_id res chain seq x y z
N MET A 1 -41.37 12.29 56.62
CA MET A 1 -41.70 12.65 55.23
C MET A 1 -40.54 12.81 54.30
N LYS A 2 -39.26 12.92 54.70
CA LYS A 2 -38.08 13.04 53.80
C LYS A 2 -37.53 11.72 53.26
N ARG A 3 -37.92 10.57 53.78
CA ARG A 3 -37.42 9.24 53.36
C ARG A 3 -38.25 8.57 52.25
N VAL A 4 -39.47 9.02 52.00
CA VAL A 4 -40.35 8.49 50.94
C VAL A 4 -40.05 9.14 49.59
N LEU A 5 -39.49 10.35 49.57
CA LEU A 5 -39.15 11.07 48.32
C LEU A 5 -37.91 10.52 47.66
N LEU A 6 -37.01 9.85 48.41
CA LEU A 6 -35.76 9.27 47.85
C LEU A 6 -35.96 7.90 47.17
N MET A 7 -37.05 7.20 47.52
CA MET A 7 -37.35 5.92 46.85
C MET A 7 -38.16 6.04 45.56
N ALA A 8 -38.77 7.20 45.31
CA ALA A 8 -39.51 7.42 44.08
C ALA A 8 -38.60 7.83 42.88
N LEU A 9 -37.34 8.21 43.14
CA LEU A 9 -36.40 8.63 42.10
C LEU A 9 -35.53 7.49 41.54
N SER A 10 -35.58 6.29 42.22
CA SER A 10 -34.79 5.11 41.80
C SER A 10 -35.55 4.13 40.89
N ALA A 11 -36.79 4.47 40.53
CA ALA A 11 -37.65 3.59 39.71
C ALA A 11 -37.98 4.17 38.31
N ILE A 12 -37.15 5.06 37.79
CA ILE A 12 -37.22 5.35 36.36
C ILE A 12 -36.35 4.28 35.69
N PRO A 13 -36.95 3.22 35.09
CA PRO A 13 -36.20 2.39 34.18
C PRO A 13 -35.77 3.33 33.04
N THR A 14 -34.49 3.60 32.95
CA THR A 14 -33.92 4.07 31.69
C THR A 14 -34.21 2.96 30.68
N LEU A 15 -35.34 3.10 29.99
CA LEU A 15 -35.59 2.38 28.76
C LEU A 15 -34.53 2.88 27.73
N LEU A 16 -33.31 2.38 27.89
CA LEU A 16 -32.37 2.32 26.83
C LEU A 16 -33.01 1.36 25.80
N PHE A 17 -33.86 1.92 24.94
CA PHE A 17 -34.21 1.25 23.71
C PHE A 17 -32.91 1.07 22.96
N ALA A 18 -32.31 -0.09 23.11
CA ALA A 18 -31.35 -0.56 22.10
C ALA A 18 -32.04 -0.35 20.76
N GLN A 19 -31.38 0.38 19.86
CA GLN A 19 -31.94 0.73 18.57
C GLN A 19 -32.61 -0.51 17.97
N GLY A 20 -33.91 -0.43 17.74
CA GLY A 20 -34.66 -1.56 17.22
C GLY A 20 -34.03 -2.02 15.90
N GLY A 21 -34.01 -3.33 15.70
CA GLY A 21 -33.51 -3.90 14.44
C GLY A 21 -34.23 -3.32 13.22
N ILE A 22 -33.65 -3.48 12.05
CA ILE A 22 -34.22 -3.02 10.78
C ILE A 22 -35.60 -3.63 10.60
N THR A 23 -36.64 -2.79 10.58
CA THR A 23 -38.02 -3.23 10.44
C THR A 23 -38.39 -3.43 8.96
N PRO A 24 -39.43 -4.22 8.65
CA PRO A 24 -39.95 -4.34 7.29
C PRO A 24 -40.41 -3.00 6.70
N ALA A 25 -40.85 -2.04 7.53
CA ALA A 25 -41.21 -0.71 7.10
C ALA A 25 -39.96 0.07 6.63
N MET A 26 -38.87 0.04 7.41
CA MET A 26 -37.59 0.65 7.03
C MET A 26 -37.05 0.04 5.73
N LEU A 27 -37.14 -1.27 5.55
CA LEU A 27 -36.72 -1.92 4.31
C LEU A 27 -37.53 -1.45 3.09
N ARG A 28 -38.83 -1.27 3.25
CA ARG A 28 -39.67 -0.69 2.20
C ARG A 28 -39.27 0.75 1.87
N GLN A 29 -39.02 1.54 2.91
CA GLN A 29 -38.56 2.91 2.75
C GLN A 29 -37.21 2.96 1.99
N PHE A 30 -36.23 2.18 2.41
CA PHE A 30 -34.92 2.10 1.74
C PHE A 30 -35.04 1.69 0.26
N LYS A 31 -35.93 0.75 -0.05
CA LYS A 31 -36.19 0.37 -1.43
C LYS A 31 -36.83 1.48 -2.25
N ALA A 32 -37.75 2.23 -1.65
CA ALA A 32 -38.40 3.36 -2.31
C ALA A 32 -37.41 4.52 -2.55
N ASP A 33 -36.63 4.87 -1.53
CA ASP A 33 -35.64 5.94 -1.60
C ASP A 33 -34.50 5.62 -2.58
N ASN A 34 -34.18 4.35 -2.77
CA ASN A 34 -33.18 3.86 -3.70
C ASN A 34 -33.75 3.30 -5.01
N ALA A 35 -34.98 3.68 -5.35
CA ALA A 35 -35.55 3.25 -6.63
C ALA A 35 -34.71 3.77 -7.81
N PRO A 36 -34.20 2.90 -8.70
CA PRO A 36 -33.25 3.31 -9.71
C PRO A 36 -33.94 4.15 -10.80
N THR A 37 -33.52 5.39 -10.91
CA THR A 37 -33.85 6.27 -12.05
C THR A 37 -33.14 5.79 -13.32
N ALA A 38 -33.51 6.31 -14.49
CA ALA A 38 -32.81 6.01 -15.74
C ALA A 38 -31.31 6.36 -15.64
N ASN A 39 -30.96 7.51 -15.07
CA ASN A 39 -29.56 7.92 -14.88
C ASN A 39 -28.81 7.01 -13.90
N THR A 40 -29.45 6.61 -12.79
CA THR A 40 -28.84 5.68 -11.83
C THR A 40 -28.58 4.31 -12.45
N LYS A 41 -29.45 3.85 -13.34
CA LYS A 41 -29.25 2.59 -14.08
C LYS A 41 -28.05 2.67 -15.02
N VAL A 42 -27.92 3.76 -15.77
CA VAL A 42 -26.78 4.00 -16.67
C VAL A 42 -25.47 4.06 -15.88
N LEU A 43 -25.44 4.85 -14.80
CA LEU A 43 -24.24 4.94 -13.93
C LEU A 43 -23.87 3.58 -13.32
N ARG A 44 -24.86 2.83 -12.83
CA ARG A 44 -24.61 1.49 -12.28
C ARG A 44 -24.02 0.54 -13.34
N ASN A 45 -24.55 0.56 -14.55
CA ASN A 45 -24.04 -0.25 -15.64
C ASN A 45 -22.61 0.19 -16.05
N ALA A 46 -22.36 1.48 -16.12
CA ALA A 46 -21.02 2.01 -16.39
C ALA A 46 -20.01 1.53 -15.34
N LEU A 47 -20.34 1.66 -14.04
CA LEU A 47 -19.49 1.22 -12.94
C LEU A 47 -19.28 -0.30 -12.90
N ALA A 48 -20.28 -1.09 -13.32
CA ALA A 48 -20.20 -2.54 -13.28
C ALA A 48 -19.38 -3.13 -14.45
N GLN A 49 -19.27 -2.41 -15.56
CA GLN A 49 -18.66 -2.90 -16.80
C GLN A 49 -17.31 -2.23 -17.14
N ASN A 50 -16.89 -1.21 -16.40
CA ASN A 50 -15.66 -0.46 -16.65
C ASN A 50 -14.79 -0.35 -15.39
N ASN A 51 -13.51 -0.12 -15.60
CA ASN A 51 -12.60 0.20 -14.51
C ASN A 51 -12.98 1.54 -13.90
N ILE A 52 -13.13 1.60 -12.57
CA ILE A 52 -13.50 2.82 -11.86
C ILE A 52 -12.48 3.95 -12.07
N ASN A 53 -11.20 3.63 -12.24
CA ASN A 53 -10.16 4.62 -12.49
C ASN A 53 -10.38 5.34 -13.83
N ASP A 54 -10.83 4.61 -14.86
CA ASP A 54 -11.09 5.18 -16.18
C ASP A 54 -12.34 6.08 -16.15
N LEU A 55 -13.33 5.71 -15.34
CA LEU A 55 -14.54 6.51 -15.16
C LEU A 55 -14.33 7.75 -14.28
N ALA A 56 -13.32 7.73 -13.42
CA ALA A 56 -12.98 8.86 -12.54
C ALA A 56 -12.16 9.95 -13.25
N LEU A 57 -11.66 9.68 -14.46
CA LEU A 57 -10.90 10.66 -15.22
C LEU A 57 -11.85 11.76 -15.75
N VAL A 58 -11.44 13.02 -15.56
CA VAL A 58 -12.15 14.18 -16.12
C VAL A 58 -11.72 14.36 -17.56
N ALA A 59 -12.59 13.98 -18.49
CA ALA A 59 -12.30 14.00 -19.93
C ALA A 59 -11.99 15.42 -20.46
N ASP A 60 -12.52 16.46 -19.81
CA ASP A 60 -12.35 17.87 -20.22
C ASP A 60 -11.03 18.49 -19.70
N ASN A 61 -10.19 17.70 -19.03
CA ASN A 61 -8.90 18.17 -18.48
C ASN A 61 -7.70 17.35 -19.01
N PRO A 62 -7.53 17.19 -20.34
CA PRO A 62 -6.47 16.37 -20.91
C PRO A 62 -5.07 16.97 -20.69
N ASP A 63 -4.96 18.29 -20.53
CA ASP A 63 -3.69 19.02 -20.54
C ASP A 63 -3.34 19.71 -19.20
N ALA A 64 -3.99 19.29 -18.09
CA ALA A 64 -3.79 19.94 -16.78
C ALA A 64 -2.41 19.67 -16.17
N ASN A 65 -1.65 18.73 -16.69
CA ASN A 65 -0.32 18.43 -16.21
C ASN A 65 0.71 19.29 -16.94
N ASP A 66 1.22 20.31 -16.26
CA ASP A 66 2.38 21.04 -16.73
C ASP A 66 3.59 20.09 -16.74
N THR A 67 4.17 19.92 -17.91
CA THR A 67 5.37 19.08 -18.14
C THR A 67 6.66 19.88 -18.16
N TYR A 68 6.62 21.18 -17.84
CA TYR A 68 7.80 22.02 -17.76
C TYR A 68 8.52 21.79 -16.42
N PHE A 69 9.81 21.43 -16.51
CA PHE A 69 10.72 21.31 -15.39
C PHE A 69 11.88 22.28 -15.54
N SER A 70 12.12 23.13 -14.53
CA SER A 70 13.24 24.08 -14.54
C SER A 70 14.62 23.40 -14.50
N HIS A 71 14.65 22.17 -13.98
CA HIS A 71 15.86 21.35 -13.88
C HIS A 71 15.54 19.92 -14.29
N GLU A 72 16.30 19.39 -15.23
CA GLU A 72 16.16 18.03 -15.72
C GLU A 72 17.51 17.30 -15.66
N VAL A 73 17.53 16.11 -15.09
CA VAL A 73 18.67 15.20 -15.09
C VAL A 73 18.51 14.20 -16.22
N LYS A 74 19.36 14.28 -17.24
CA LYS A 74 19.29 13.37 -18.39
C LYS A 74 19.80 11.98 -18.02
N SER A 75 18.90 11.01 -17.98
CA SER A 75 19.19 9.62 -17.63
C SER A 75 19.41 8.69 -18.83
N LYS A 76 19.24 9.18 -20.04
CA LYS A 76 19.36 8.41 -21.32
C LYS A 76 18.60 7.09 -21.30
N GLY A 77 17.30 7.16 -21.00
CA GLY A 77 16.35 6.05 -20.98
C GLY A 77 15.91 5.66 -19.58
N ILE A 78 15.01 4.70 -19.53
CA ILE A 78 14.40 4.16 -18.31
C ILE A 78 14.70 2.67 -18.18
N THR A 79 14.62 2.16 -16.95
CA THR A 79 14.69 0.74 -16.65
C THR A 79 13.32 0.24 -16.24
N ASN A 80 13.03 -1.02 -16.49
CA ASN A 80 11.72 -1.62 -16.20
C ASN A 80 11.87 -2.79 -15.23
N GLN A 81 11.33 -2.64 -14.03
CA GLN A 81 11.32 -3.68 -12.99
C GLN A 81 10.34 -4.84 -13.25
N ARG A 82 9.48 -4.70 -14.29
CA ARG A 82 8.37 -5.61 -14.56
C ARG A 82 7.40 -5.66 -13.36
N SER A 83 6.86 -6.85 -13.06
CA SER A 83 5.91 -7.09 -11.96
C SER A 83 6.60 -7.46 -10.64
N SER A 84 7.83 -6.99 -10.41
CA SER A 84 8.55 -7.25 -9.16
C SER A 84 8.43 -6.09 -8.17
N GLY A 85 8.61 -6.34 -6.86
CA GLY A 85 8.65 -5.32 -5.81
C GLY A 85 9.98 -4.56 -5.70
N ARG A 86 10.82 -4.55 -6.76
CA ARG A 86 12.17 -3.98 -6.76
C ARG A 86 12.25 -2.50 -7.14
N CYS A 87 11.15 -1.75 -7.04
CA CYS A 87 11.12 -0.32 -7.38
C CYS A 87 12.19 0.48 -6.62
N TRP A 88 12.39 0.18 -5.35
CA TRP A 88 13.41 0.79 -4.50
C TRP A 88 14.83 0.65 -5.07
N LEU A 89 15.19 -0.56 -5.52
CA LEU A 89 16.51 -0.86 -6.09
C LEU A 89 16.67 -0.19 -7.46
N PHE A 90 15.67 -0.33 -8.34
CA PHE A 90 15.70 0.29 -9.67
C PHE A 90 15.79 1.81 -9.57
N THR A 91 15.07 2.43 -8.66
CA THR A 91 15.13 3.88 -8.42
C THR A 91 16.52 4.31 -7.96
N GLY A 92 17.06 3.66 -6.93
CA GLY A 92 18.40 3.99 -6.41
C GLY A 92 19.50 3.82 -7.45
N LEU A 93 19.51 2.70 -8.19
CA LEU A 93 20.47 2.47 -9.26
C LEU A 93 20.29 3.44 -10.44
N ASN A 94 19.06 3.88 -10.76
CA ASN A 94 18.82 4.88 -11.79
C ASN A 94 19.36 6.27 -11.42
N VAL A 95 19.29 6.67 -10.15
CA VAL A 95 19.91 7.92 -9.68
C VAL A 95 21.43 7.85 -9.89
N MET A 96 22.07 6.78 -9.44
CA MET A 96 23.51 6.58 -9.62
C MET A 96 23.90 6.46 -11.10
N ARG A 97 23.07 5.82 -11.91
CA ARG A 97 23.25 5.69 -13.36
C ARG A 97 23.26 7.05 -14.04
N ALA A 98 22.33 7.94 -13.70
CA ALA A 98 22.27 9.27 -14.28
C ALA A 98 23.53 10.07 -13.95
N ASP A 99 24.03 10.01 -12.72
CA ASP A 99 25.29 10.64 -12.31
C ASP A 99 26.48 10.06 -13.10
N ALA A 100 26.61 8.74 -13.17
CA ALA A 100 27.67 8.07 -13.90
C ALA A 100 27.68 8.44 -15.39
N ILE A 101 26.52 8.42 -16.06
CA ILE A 101 26.39 8.80 -17.47
C ILE A 101 26.86 10.24 -17.70
N ASN A 102 26.45 11.17 -16.85
CA ASN A 102 26.80 12.58 -17.01
C ASN A 102 28.27 12.83 -16.66
N ARG A 103 28.79 12.23 -15.59
CA ARG A 103 30.17 12.39 -15.13
C ARG A 103 31.21 11.80 -16.08
N PHE A 104 30.93 10.61 -16.62
CA PHE A 104 31.85 9.87 -17.47
C PHE A 104 31.51 10.01 -18.97
N GLN A 105 30.54 10.87 -19.33
CA GLN A 105 30.10 11.10 -20.71
C GLN A 105 29.74 9.79 -21.44
N MET A 106 29.10 8.89 -20.72
CA MET A 106 28.75 7.56 -21.24
C MET A 106 27.53 7.66 -22.17
N GLY A 107 27.41 6.66 -23.06
CA GLY A 107 26.21 6.43 -23.85
C GLY A 107 25.07 5.84 -23.00
N SER A 108 24.32 4.89 -23.56
CA SER A 108 23.37 4.12 -22.80
C SER A 108 24.13 3.17 -21.85
N PHE A 109 23.77 3.20 -20.57
CA PHE A 109 24.41 2.42 -19.53
C PHE A 109 23.38 1.93 -18.50
N GLN A 110 23.58 0.76 -17.91
CA GLN A 110 22.78 0.24 -16.82
C GLN A 110 23.67 -0.55 -15.86
N PHE A 111 23.42 -0.37 -14.56
CA PHE A 111 23.94 -1.27 -13.54
C PHE A 111 23.19 -2.61 -13.58
N SER A 112 23.81 -3.67 -13.06
CA SER A 112 23.15 -4.97 -12.95
C SER A 112 22.20 -5.02 -11.76
N GLN A 113 20.92 -4.79 -12.00
CA GLN A 113 19.90 -4.92 -10.95
C GLN A 113 19.83 -6.36 -10.40
N ALA A 114 20.16 -7.38 -11.21
CA ALA A 114 20.18 -8.77 -10.77
C ALA A 114 21.33 -9.02 -9.79
N TYR A 115 22.50 -8.43 -9.99
CA TYR A 115 23.64 -8.51 -9.09
C TYR A 115 23.30 -7.97 -7.70
N ASN A 116 22.85 -6.72 -7.62
CA ASN A 116 22.51 -6.10 -6.35
C ASN A 116 21.34 -6.80 -5.66
N PHE A 117 20.34 -7.24 -6.42
CA PHE A 117 19.20 -7.98 -5.87
C PHE A 117 19.61 -9.34 -5.28
N PHE A 118 20.56 -10.03 -5.91
CA PHE A 118 21.08 -11.28 -5.34
C PHE A 118 21.67 -11.05 -3.94
N PHE A 119 22.49 -10.03 -3.77
CA PHE A 119 23.07 -9.73 -2.47
C PHE A 119 22.05 -9.22 -1.46
N ASP A 120 21.06 -8.46 -1.87
CA ASP A 120 19.93 -8.10 -1.01
C ASP A 120 19.20 -9.34 -0.48
N GLN A 121 18.90 -10.29 -1.35
CA GLN A 121 18.24 -11.54 -0.94
C GLN A 121 19.13 -12.41 -0.06
N LEU A 122 20.43 -12.39 -0.29
CA LEU A 122 21.41 -13.11 0.55
C LEU A 122 21.43 -12.52 1.98
N GLU A 123 21.47 -11.20 2.10
CA GLU A 123 21.45 -10.53 3.41
C GLU A 123 20.14 -10.75 4.16
N LYS A 124 19.00 -10.64 3.46
CA LYS A 124 17.69 -10.93 4.03
C LYS A 124 17.56 -12.38 4.49
N SER A 125 18.10 -13.32 3.70
CA SER A 125 18.12 -14.73 4.07
C SER A 125 18.94 -14.97 5.32
N ASN A 126 20.12 -14.34 5.41
CA ASN A 126 20.98 -14.44 6.59
C ASN A 126 20.29 -13.86 7.83
N LEU A 127 19.64 -12.70 7.70
CA LEU A 127 18.88 -12.08 8.78
C LEU A 127 17.72 -12.97 9.24
N PHE A 128 16.96 -13.53 8.30
CA PHE A 128 15.86 -14.45 8.59
C PHE A 128 16.37 -15.69 9.34
N LEU A 129 17.42 -16.35 8.85
CA LEU A 129 17.97 -17.54 9.49
C LEU A 129 18.51 -17.22 10.88
N GLN A 130 19.18 -16.08 11.06
CA GLN A 130 19.66 -15.66 12.37
C GLN A 130 18.49 -15.43 13.34
N ALA A 131 17.43 -14.76 12.89
CA ALA A 131 16.24 -14.53 13.70
C ALA A 131 15.55 -15.84 14.12
N VAL A 132 15.49 -16.82 13.22
CA VAL A 132 14.96 -18.17 13.53
C VAL A 132 15.83 -18.87 14.57
N ILE A 133 17.15 -18.80 14.47
CA ILE A 133 18.10 -19.40 15.42
C ILE A 133 17.93 -18.74 16.80
N ASP A 134 17.88 -17.40 16.85
CA ASP A 134 17.76 -16.64 18.10
C ASP A 134 16.43 -16.95 18.83
N ASN A 135 15.38 -17.26 18.07
CA ASN A 135 14.06 -17.61 18.60
C ASN A 135 13.79 -19.12 18.70
N ALA A 136 14.77 -19.98 18.45
CA ALA A 136 14.60 -21.43 18.41
C ALA A 136 14.09 -22.05 19.74
N LYS A 137 14.25 -21.36 20.87
CA LYS A 137 13.76 -21.80 22.17
C LYS A 137 12.33 -21.38 22.48
N GLN A 138 11.73 -20.50 21.67
CA GLN A 138 10.37 -20.06 21.81
C GLN A 138 9.40 -21.08 21.19
N PRO A 139 8.15 -21.17 21.68
CA PRO A 139 7.13 -22.00 21.04
C PRO A 139 6.93 -21.63 19.57
N ILE A 140 6.57 -22.62 18.76
CA ILE A 140 6.37 -22.43 17.31
C ILE A 140 5.26 -21.42 16.99
N ASP A 141 4.25 -21.35 17.86
CA ASP A 141 3.12 -20.43 17.77
C ASP A 141 3.40 -19.06 18.42
N ASN A 142 4.63 -18.81 18.85
CA ASN A 142 5.05 -17.47 19.27
C ASN A 142 4.82 -16.47 18.12
N GLN A 143 4.32 -15.29 18.44
CA GLN A 143 3.96 -14.26 17.47
C GLN A 143 5.11 -13.92 16.48
N LEU A 144 6.34 -13.82 16.99
CA LEU A 144 7.51 -13.53 16.14
C LEU A 144 7.84 -14.69 15.22
N ASN A 145 7.81 -15.94 15.72
CA ASN A 145 8.04 -17.12 14.91
C ASN A 145 6.99 -17.25 13.80
N THR A 146 5.71 -17.07 14.14
CA THR A 146 4.62 -17.07 13.16
C THR A 146 4.87 -16.02 12.08
N TRP A 147 5.21 -14.80 12.45
CA TRP A 147 5.48 -13.72 11.50
C TRP A 147 6.68 -14.02 10.61
N LEU A 148 7.78 -14.53 11.16
CA LEU A 148 8.99 -14.89 10.40
C LEU A 148 8.70 -15.97 9.35
N PHE A 149 7.91 -16.99 9.69
CA PHE A 149 7.58 -18.07 8.75
C PHE A 149 6.53 -17.67 7.71
N GLU A 150 5.66 -16.73 8.02
CA GLU A 150 4.70 -16.17 7.06
C GLU A 150 5.37 -15.18 6.10
N HIS A 151 6.47 -14.52 6.53
CA HIS A 151 7.15 -13.48 5.76
C HIS A 151 8.67 -13.71 5.69
N PRO A 152 9.12 -14.87 5.19
CA PRO A 152 10.53 -15.25 5.26
C PRO A 152 11.42 -14.32 4.43
N LEU A 153 10.99 -13.94 3.23
CA LEU A 153 11.72 -13.08 2.31
C LEU A 153 10.74 -12.17 1.55
N SER A 154 11.23 -10.99 1.18
CA SER A 154 10.49 -10.02 0.38
C SER A 154 11.41 -9.40 -0.66
N ASP A 155 10.89 -9.09 -1.84
CA ASP A 155 11.59 -8.34 -2.89
C ASP A 155 11.52 -6.81 -2.69
N GLY A 156 10.71 -6.34 -1.73
CA GLY A 156 10.63 -4.95 -1.31
C GLY A 156 11.86 -4.45 -0.57
N GLY A 157 12.04 -3.15 -0.50
CA GLY A 157 13.14 -2.53 0.23
C GLY A 157 13.03 -1.01 0.27
N THR A 158 14.09 -0.37 0.75
CA THR A 158 14.17 1.08 0.94
C THR A 158 15.43 1.65 0.29
N PHE A 159 15.52 2.98 0.21
CA PHE A 159 16.73 3.64 -0.28
C PHE A 159 17.98 3.31 0.57
N SER A 160 17.84 3.21 1.88
CA SER A 160 18.94 2.77 2.75
C SER A 160 19.43 1.37 2.38
N GLY A 161 18.52 0.45 2.02
CA GLY A 161 18.90 -0.87 1.52
C GLY A 161 19.75 -0.82 0.25
N VAL A 162 19.47 0.12 -0.69
CA VAL A 162 20.34 0.34 -1.85
C VAL A 162 21.73 0.77 -1.39
N GLN A 163 21.79 1.75 -0.49
CA GLN A 163 23.04 2.27 0.03
C GLN A 163 23.89 1.17 0.69
N ASP A 164 23.28 0.34 1.52
CA ASP A 164 23.95 -0.74 2.23
C ASP A 164 24.51 -1.79 1.26
N VAL A 165 23.70 -2.27 0.31
CA VAL A 165 24.11 -3.26 -0.67
C VAL A 165 25.22 -2.72 -1.57
N VAL A 166 25.07 -1.51 -2.09
CA VAL A 166 26.08 -0.88 -2.95
C VAL A 166 27.37 -0.60 -2.22
N THR A 167 27.30 -0.13 -0.98
CA THR A 167 28.51 0.13 -0.16
C THR A 167 29.27 -1.15 0.15
N LYS A 168 28.55 -2.26 0.40
CA LYS A 168 29.16 -3.51 0.79
C LYS A 168 29.67 -4.34 -0.38
N TYR A 169 28.93 -4.36 -1.47
CA TYR A 169 29.15 -5.29 -2.60
C TYR A 169 29.50 -4.60 -3.93
N GLY A 170 29.34 -3.29 -4.01
CA GLY A 170 29.48 -2.56 -5.26
C GLY A 170 28.24 -2.63 -6.18
N VAL A 171 28.42 -2.30 -7.46
CA VAL A 171 27.39 -2.30 -8.51
C VAL A 171 27.90 -2.90 -9.80
#